data_2b3e60ca0a42ac7aff078299313a8d6c
#
_entry.id   2b3e60ca0a42ac7aff078299313a8d6c
#
_cell.length_a   1.000
_cell.length_b   1.000
_cell.length_c   1.000
_cell.angle_alpha   90.00
_cell.angle_beta   90.00
_cell.angle_gamma   90.00
#
_symmetry.space_group_name_H-M   'P 1'
#
loop_
_entity.id
_entity.type
_entity.pdbx_description
1 polymer ?
#
loop_
_entity_poly.entity_id
_entity_poly.type
_entity_poly.pdbx_seq_one_letter_code
_entity_poly.pdbx_strand_id
1 'polypeptide(L)'
;FRSNGRHYLRRVTAYRTTIRRLAQLGELAVWHTRIDAQQLMPLVRSTRDRHRIEASLGRARRRTSMRGFDRLTEIVDGRRRIIHDPPLLERAGTSDMAALRKIFSDYRSTLSEERRLLLDRYRFVDAARKVVGVGSVGTRCFIVLLAGRDAEDPLFLQIKEARQSVLEEHLPSGPYVQGGSMWMNMP
;
A
#
# COMPACT_ATOMS: atom_id res chain seq x y z
N PHE A 1 11.03 14.41 29.13
CA PHE A 1 10.41 13.08 29.30
C PHE A 1 8.90 13.15 29.62
N ARG A 2 8.39 14.17 30.33
CA ARG A 2 6.95 14.27 30.70
C ARG A 2 6.00 14.68 29.55
N SER A 3 6.47 15.25 28.45
CA SER A 3 5.61 15.66 27.33
C SER A 3 5.17 14.48 26.44
N ASN A 4 6.00 13.47 26.26
CA ASN A 4 5.71 12.30 25.43
C ASN A 4 4.56 11.43 25.97
N GLY A 5 4.45 11.27 27.30
CA GLY A 5 3.38 10.47 27.91
C GLY A 5 1.98 11.05 27.68
N ARG A 6 1.83 12.39 27.74
CA ARG A 6 0.54 13.05 27.48
C ARG A 6 0.10 12.94 26.02
N HIS A 7 1.03 13.01 25.08
CA HIS A 7 0.74 12.82 23.66
C HIS A 7 0.35 11.37 23.35
N TYR A 8 1.02 10.40 23.96
CA TYR A 8 0.69 9.01 23.85
C TYR A 8 -0.72 8.71 24.38
N LEU A 9 -1.05 9.13 25.60
CA LEU A 9 -2.37 8.93 26.19
C LEU A 9 -3.49 9.58 25.36
N ARG A 10 -3.27 10.77 24.81
CA ARG A 10 -4.24 11.41 23.92
C ARG A 10 -4.50 10.59 22.66
N ARG A 11 -3.46 10.00 22.06
CA ARG A 11 -3.60 9.12 20.88
C ARG A 11 -4.38 7.86 21.21
N VAL A 12 -4.04 7.19 22.31
CA VAL A 12 -4.75 5.99 22.77
C VAL A 12 -6.22 6.31 23.07
N THR A 13 -6.50 7.42 23.73
CA THR A 13 -7.87 7.84 24.02
C THR A 13 -8.65 8.14 22.74
N ALA A 14 -8.06 8.87 21.80
CA ALA A 14 -8.68 9.18 20.52
C ALA A 14 -8.98 7.89 19.72
N TYR A 15 -8.03 6.95 19.69
CA TYR A 15 -8.23 5.64 19.06
C TYR A 15 -9.40 4.88 19.70
N ARG A 16 -9.40 4.71 21.03
CA ARG A 16 -10.48 4.00 21.75
C ARG A 16 -11.85 4.65 21.54
N THR A 17 -11.92 5.98 21.55
CA THR A 17 -13.16 6.73 21.31
C THR A 17 -13.66 6.49 19.88
N THR A 18 -12.76 6.51 18.90
CA THR A 18 -13.10 6.26 17.50
C THR A 18 -13.61 4.83 17.30
N ILE A 19 -12.91 3.83 17.83
CA ILE A 19 -13.32 2.42 17.74
C ILE A 19 -14.69 2.20 18.38
N ARG A 20 -14.94 2.77 19.56
CA ARG A 20 -16.28 2.67 20.21
C ARG A 20 -17.38 3.27 19.35
N ARG A 21 -17.10 4.42 18.71
CA ARG A 21 -18.06 5.04 17.78
C ARG A 21 -18.32 4.16 16.55
N LEU A 22 -17.25 3.61 15.95
CA LEU A 22 -17.37 2.71 14.80
C LEU A 22 -18.12 1.43 15.15
N ALA A 23 -17.91 0.88 16.34
CA ALA A 23 -18.63 -0.31 16.82
C ALA A 23 -20.15 -0.12 16.99
N GLN A 24 -20.62 1.14 17.00
CA GLN A 24 -22.06 1.45 17.05
C GLN A 24 -22.68 1.58 15.65
N LEU A 25 -21.86 1.58 14.60
CA LEU A 25 -22.32 1.66 13.21
C LEU A 25 -22.57 0.25 12.66
N GLY A 26 -23.50 0.15 11.72
CA GLY A 26 -23.65 -1.06 10.92
C GLY A 26 -22.41 -1.33 10.07
N GLU A 27 -22.14 -2.60 9.75
CA GLU A 27 -20.93 -3.02 9.05
C GLU A 27 -20.69 -2.26 7.73
N LEU A 28 -21.75 -2.07 6.94
CA LEU A 28 -21.66 -1.32 5.69
C LEU A 28 -21.28 0.15 5.90
N ALA A 29 -21.78 0.78 6.97
CA ALA A 29 -21.43 2.15 7.33
C ALA A 29 -19.99 2.26 7.80
N VAL A 30 -19.47 1.28 8.55
CA VAL A 30 -18.05 1.18 8.93
C VAL A 30 -17.19 1.05 7.67
N TRP A 31 -17.56 0.14 6.77
CA TRP A 31 -16.83 -0.10 5.51
C TRP A 31 -16.71 1.17 4.64
N HIS A 32 -17.74 1.98 4.59
CA HIS A 32 -17.74 3.25 3.84
C HIS A 32 -17.18 4.44 4.62
N THR A 33 -16.82 4.25 5.89
CA THR A 33 -16.25 5.34 6.70
C THR A 33 -14.88 5.74 6.17
N ARG A 34 -14.76 6.98 5.76
CA ARG A 34 -13.52 7.60 5.33
C ARG A 34 -13.36 8.97 5.96
N ILE A 35 -12.14 9.40 6.16
CA ILE A 35 -11.83 10.75 6.59
C ILE A 35 -11.54 11.58 5.34
N ASP A 36 -12.42 12.56 5.06
CA ASP A 36 -12.13 13.56 4.04
C ASP A 36 -11.23 14.65 4.66
N ALA A 37 -10.13 14.92 3.98
CA ALA A 37 -9.19 15.95 4.41
C ALA A 37 -9.86 17.34 4.50
N GLN A 38 -10.89 17.62 3.69
CA GLN A 38 -11.67 18.86 3.76
C GLN A 38 -12.44 18.97 5.07
N GLN A 39 -12.91 17.86 5.64
CA GLN A 39 -13.61 17.83 6.93
C GLN A 39 -12.68 18.15 8.10
N LEU A 40 -11.38 17.96 7.94
CA LEU A 40 -10.37 18.24 8.96
C LEU A 40 -9.91 19.70 8.95
N MET A 41 -10.06 20.42 7.84
CA MET A 41 -9.58 21.80 7.71
C MET A 41 -10.16 22.77 8.74
N PRO A 42 -11.45 22.73 9.11
CA PRO A 42 -12.02 23.59 10.16
C PRO A 42 -11.41 23.34 11.55
N LEU A 43 -10.87 22.15 11.80
CA LEU A 43 -10.24 21.77 13.08
C LEU A 43 -8.82 22.34 13.22
N VAL A 44 -8.21 22.80 12.14
CA VAL A 44 -6.87 23.38 12.13
C VAL A 44 -6.96 24.86 12.52
N ARG A 45 -6.55 25.17 13.74
CA ARG A 45 -6.62 26.54 14.29
C ARG A 45 -5.54 27.47 13.74
N SER A 46 -4.37 26.94 13.44
CA SER A 46 -3.21 27.72 12.96
C SER A 46 -3.31 27.93 11.44
N THR A 47 -3.28 29.19 10.99
CA THR A 47 -3.24 29.56 9.58
C THR A 47 -2.03 28.96 8.87
N ARG A 48 -0.86 28.94 9.53
CA ARG A 48 0.36 28.36 8.99
C ARG A 48 0.22 26.86 8.76
N ASP A 49 -0.40 26.14 9.71
CA ASP A 49 -0.60 24.69 9.57
C ASP A 49 -1.66 24.39 8.50
N ARG A 50 -2.68 25.24 8.37
CA ARG A 50 -3.67 25.13 7.29
C ARG A 50 -3.01 25.19 5.92
N HIS A 51 -2.16 26.20 5.66
CA HIS A 51 -1.41 26.30 4.42
C HIS A 51 -0.49 25.09 4.16
N ARG A 52 0.17 24.57 5.20
CA ARG A 52 1.02 23.38 5.07
C ARG A 52 0.21 22.13 4.70
N ILE A 53 -0.96 21.96 5.30
CA ILE A 53 -1.88 20.85 5.00
C ILE A 53 -2.42 21.00 3.57
N GLU A 54 -2.89 22.17 3.17
CA GLU A 54 -3.37 22.45 1.82
C GLU A 54 -2.29 22.15 0.76
N ALA A 55 -1.06 22.63 0.99
CA ALA A 55 0.06 22.34 0.11
C ALA A 55 0.38 20.83 0.05
N SER A 56 0.24 20.11 1.16
CA SER A 56 0.44 18.66 1.22
C SER A 56 -0.66 17.90 0.49
N LEU A 57 -1.92 18.31 0.65
CA LEU A 57 -3.07 17.77 -0.08
C LEU A 57 -2.94 18.05 -1.60
N GLY A 58 -2.50 19.25 -1.97
CA GLY A 58 -2.22 19.58 -3.37
C GLY A 58 -1.12 18.71 -3.97
N ARG A 59 -0.06 18.39 -3.20
CA ARG A 59 0.97 17.43 -3.62
C ARG A 59 0.43 16.00 -3.71
N ALA A 60 -0.38 15.57 -2.75
CA ALA A 60 -0.98 14.24 -2.76
C ALA A 60 -1.92 14.05 -3.97
N ARG A 61 -2.76 15.02 -4.28
CA ARG A 61 -3.65 14.99 -5.45
C ARG A 61 -2.90 14.95 -6.78
N ARG A 62 -1.67 15.50 -6.82
CA ARG A 62 -0.80 15.45 -8.00
C ARG A 62 -0.01 14.14 -8.14
N ARG A 63 -0.05 13.26 -7.13
CA ARG A 63 0.54 11.93 -7.18
C ARG A 63 -0.45 10.97 -7.86
N THR A 64 -0.52 11.05 -9.16
CA THR A 64 -1.29 10.12 -9.97
C THR A 64 -0.49 8.86 -10.27
N SER A 65 -1.16 7.77 -10.60
CA SER A 65 -0.52 6.52 -11.06
C SER A 65 0.42 6.79 -12.23
N MET A 66 0.04 7.70 -13.15
CA MET A 66 0.88 8.09 -14.30
C MET A 66 2.20 8.73 -13.89
N ARG A 67 2.20 9.65 -12.91
CA ARG A 67 3.46 10.23 -12.40
C ARG A 67 4.34 9.22 -11.68
N GLY A 68 3.74 8.28 -10.98
CA GLY A 68 4.47 7.15 -10.40
C GLY A 68 5.11 6.29 -11.49
N PHE A 69 4.35 6.06 -12.55
CA PHE A 69 4.77 5.30 -13.71
C PHE A 69 5.97 5.94 -14.41
N ASP A 70 5.89 7.23 -14.76
CA ASP A 70 6.99 7.95 -15.42
C ASP A 70 8.27 8.01 -14.59
N ARG A 71 8.14 8.09 -13.27
CA ARG A 71 9.28 8.13 -12.36
C ARG A 71 9.91 6.78 -12.05
N LEU A 72 9.17 5.70 -12.21
CA LEU A 72 9.59 4.36 -11.83
C LEU A 72 9.87 3.48 -13.05
N THR A 73 9.67 4.00 -14.26
CA THR A 73 9.87 3.22 -15.48
C THR A 73 10.77 3.94 -16.49
N GLU A 74 11.42 3.13 -17.31
CA GLU A 74 12.25 3.55 -18.45
C GLU A 74 11.93 2.65 -19.65
N ILE A 75 12.32 3.07 -20.84
CA ILE A 75 12.24 2.26 -22.05
C ILE A 75 13.61 1.65 -22.32
N VAL A 76 13.69 0.33 -22.29
CA VAL A 76 14.90 -0.44 -22.60
C VAL A 76 14.54 -1.39 -23.75
N ASP A 77 15.28 -1.31 -24.86
CA ASP A 77 15.06 -2.13 -26.07
C ASP A 77 13.59 -2.08 -26.55
N GLY A 78 12.99 -0.89 -26.58
CA GLY A 78 11.61 -0.66 -27.01
C GLY A 78 10.55 -1.23 -26.06
N ARG A 79 10.93 -1.72 -24.90
CA ARG A 79 10.03 -2.26 -23.87
C ARG A 79 10.11 -1.43 -22.59
N ARG A 80 8.95 -1.13 -22.02
CA ARG A 80 8.91 -0.42 -20.75
C ARG A 80 9.28 -1.37 -19.62
N ARG A 81 10.19 -0.91 -18.76
CA ARG A 81 10.69 -1.65 -17.59
C ARG A 81 10.75 -0.74 -16.38
N ILE A 82 10.83 -1.34 -15.20
CA ILE A 82 11.09 -0.62 -13.96
C ILE A 82 12.56 -0.19 -13.96
N ILE A 83 12.84 1.06 -13.56
CA ILE A 83 14.21 1.60 -13.47
C ILE A 83 15.06 0.76 -12.52
N HIS A 84 16.37 0.76 -12.76
CA HIS A 84 17.34 0.14 -11.86
C HIS A 84 18.09 1.23 -11.11
N ASP A 85 17.76 1.43 -9.82
CA ASP A 85 18.32 2.49 -8.95
C ASP A 85 18.70 1.90 -7.58
N PRO A 86 19.76 1.06 -7.53
CA PRO A 86 20.19 0.46 -6.27
C PRO A 86 20.75 1.50 -5.30
N PRO A 87 20.59 1.34 -3.97
CA PRO A 87 19.95 0.18 -3.34
C PRO A 87 18.43 0.28 -3.21
N LEU A 88 17.81 1.36 -3.71
CA LEU A 88 16.39 1.66 -3.48
C LEU A 88 15.48 0.80 -4.35
N LEU A 89 15.91 0.49 -5.56
CA LEU A 89 15.14 -0.23 -6.55
C LEU A 89 16.05 -1.15 -7.37
N GLU A 90 15.92 -2.45 -7.18
CA GLU A 90 16.73 -3.48 -7.83
C GLU A 90 15.83 -4.36 -8.70
N ARG A 91 16.25 -4.62 -9.94
CA ARG A 91 15.51 -5.53 -10.83
C ARG A 91 15.37 -6.92 -10.19
N ALA A 92 14.19 -7.50 -10.28
CA ALA A 92 13.98 -8.86 -9.83
C ALA A 92 14.77 -9.84 -10.69
N GLY A 93 15.48 -10.77 -10.04
CA GLY A 93 16.17 -11.86 -10.73
C GLY A 93 15.21 -12.84 -11.39
N THR A 94 15.72 -13.75 -12.22
CA THR A 94 14.89 -14.70 -12.97
C THR A 94 14.02 -15.57 -12.06
N SER A 95 14.57 -16.04 -10.94
CA SER A 95 13.83 -16.85 -9.95
C SER A 95 12.72 -16.04 -9.27
N ASP A 96 13.02 -14.79 -8.88
CA ASP A 96 12.04 -13.90 -8.28
C ASP A 96 10.92 -13.57 -9.26
N MET A 97 11.25 -13.33 -10.54
CA MET A 97 10.26 -13.07 -11.59
C MET A 97 9.28 -14.23 -11.76
N ALA A 98 9.77 -15.47 -11.75
CA ALA A 98 8.91 -16.66 -11.85
C ALA A 98 7.99 -16.79 -10.62
N ALA A 99 8.55 -16.61 -9.42
CA ALA A 99 7.80 -16.64 -8.17
C ALA A 99 6.73 -15.54 -8.11
N LEU A 100 7.08 -14.30 -8.51
CA LEU A 100 6.16 -13.16 -8.51
C LEU A 100 5.01 -13.33 -9.51
N ARG A 101 5.27 -13.93 -10.68
CA ARG A 101 4.20 -14.28 -11.63
C ARG A 101 3.25 -15.30 -11.05
N LYS A 102 3.76 -16.32 -10.37
CA LYS A 102 2.93 -17.31 -9.70
C LYS A 102 2.08 -16.67 -8.60
N ILE A 103 2.69 -15.85 -7.72
CA ILE A 103 2.00 -15.13 -6.64
C ILE A 103 0.89 -14.24 -7.22
N PHE A 104 1.15 -13.54 -8.33
CA PHE A 104 0.14 -12.73 -9.00
C PHE A 104 -1.03 -13.57 -9.52
N SER A 105 -0.73 -14.73 -10.11
CA SER A 105 -1.76 -15.65 -10.57
C SER A 105 -2.61 -16.21 -9.42
N ASP A 106 -1.95 -16.64 -8.34
CA ASP A 106 -2.61 -17.16 -7.14
C ASP A 106 -3.48 -16.07 -6.48
N TYR A 107 -2.97 -14.84 -6.37
CA TYR A 107 -3.71 -13.69 -5.84
C TYR A 107 -4.99 -13.42 -6.65
N ARG A 108 -4.92 -13.47 -7.97
CA ARG A 108 -6.11 -13.28 -8.81
C ARG A 108 -7.20 -14.28 -8.52
N SER A 109 -6.85 -15.53 -8.22
CA SER A 109 -7.81 -16.58 -7.89
C SER A 109 -8.54 -16.35 -6.57
N THR A 110 -7.96 -15.58 -5.64
CA THR A 110 -8.55 -15.25 -4.33
C THR A 110 -9.47 -14.03 -4.36
N LEU A 111 -9.50 -13.28 -5.46
CA LEU A 111 -10.29 -12.06 -5.57
C LEU A 111 -11.78 -12.36 -5.84
N SER A 112 -12.63 -11.41 -5.40
CA SER A 112 -14.01 -11.39 -5.87
C SER A 112 -14.06 -11.27 -7.39
N GLU A 113 -15.13 -11.78 -7.99
CA GLU A 113 -15.28 -11.83 -9.45
C GLU A 113 -15.07 -10.46 -10.11
N GLU A 114 -15.65 -9.40 -9.54
CA GLU A 114 -15.51 -8.03 -10.06
C GLU A 114 -14.05 -7.57 -10.11
N ARG A 115 -13.29 -7.82 -9.04
CA ARG A 115 -11.87 -7.43 -8.97
C ARG A 115 -11.01 -8.29 -9.88
N ARG A 116 -11.35 -9.57 -10.01
CA ARG A 116 -10.67 -10.50 -10.92
C ARG A 116 -10.86 -10.07 -12.36
N LEU A 117 -12.10 -9.75 -12.79
CA LEU A 117 -12.39 -9.24 -14.12
C LEU A 117 -11.60 -7.95 -14.45
N LEU A 118 -11.40 -7.09 -13.46
CA LEU A 118 -10.55 -5.91 -13.64
C LEU A 118 -9.10 -6.31 -13.87
N LEU A 119 -8.51 -7.15 -12.99
CA LEU A 119 -7.12 -7.55 -13.10
C LEU A 119 -6.83 -8.46 -14.29
N ASP A 120 -7.83 -9.16 -14.81
CA ASP A 120 -7.69 -9.98 -16.03
C ASP A 120 -7.42 -9.13 -17.28
N ARG A 121 -7.71 -7.85 -17.24
CA ARG A 121 -7.38 -6.89 -18.30
C ARG A 121 -5.92 -6.43 -18.26
N TYR A 122 -5.19 -6.74 -17.19
CA TYR A 122 -3.82 -6.36 -17.00
C TYR A 122 -2.86 -7.54 -17.22
N ARG A 123 -1.78 -7.30 -17.94
CA ARG A 123 -0.70 -8.27 -18.14
C ARG A 123 0.52 -7.90 -17.31
N PHE A 124 1.19 -8.89 -16.78
CA PHE A 124 2.44 -8.72 -16.03
C PHE A 124 3.57 -8.31 -16.99
N VAL A 125 4.22 -7.19 -16.72
CA VAL A 125 5.30 -6.64 -17.55
C VAL A 125 6.64 -6.86 -16.90
N ASP A 126 6.84 -6.31 -15.69
CA ASP A 126 8.13 -6.30 -15.01
C ASP A 126 7.95 -6.30 -13.48
N ALA A 127 9.02 -6.59 -12.75
CA ALA A 127 9.04 -6.48 -11.29
C ALA A 127 10.42 -6.07 -10.79
N ALA A 128 10.44 -5.35 -9.66
CA ALA A 128 11.65 -4.97 -8.97
C ALA A 128 11.49 -5.07 -7.46
N ARG A 129 12.58 -5.41 -6.78
CA ARG A 129 12.70 -5.31 -5.34
C ARG A 129 12.80 -3.84 -4.96
N LYS A 130 12.01 -3.40 -3.99
CA LYS A 130 11.98 -2.01 -3.55
C LYS A 130 12.26 -1.91 -2.07
N VAL A 131 13.22 -1.06 -1.70
CA VAL A 131 13.39 -0.65 -0.32
C VAL A 131 12.29 0.35 0.02
N VAL A 132 11.46 0.02 1.00
CA VAL A 132 10.39 0.87 1.51
C VAL A 132 10.65 1.08 2.99
N GLY A 133 10.43 2.26 3.50
CA GLY A 133 10.60 2.73 4.87
C GLY A 133 11.10 1.76 5.96
N VAL A 134 11.44 2.29 7.09
CA VAL A 134 12.08 1.55 8.21
C VAL A 134 11.28 0.35 8.74
N GLY A 135 9.94 0.38 8.64
CA GLY A 135 9.09 -0.74 9.03
C GLY A 135 9.16 -1.98 8.14
N SER A 136 9.90 -1.90 7.02
CA SER A 136 10.10 -3.01 6.07
C SER A 136 11.54 -3.54 6.10
N VAL A 137 12.38 -3.05 7.00
CA VAL A 137 13.76 -3.53 7.15
C VAL A 137 13.74 -5.01 7.53
N GLY A 138 14.50 -5.82 6.78
CA GLY A 138 14.55 -7.26 6.98
C GLY A 138 13.41 -8.06 6.35
N THR A 139 12.47 -7.42 5.62
CA THR A 139 11.45 -8.09 4.82
C THR A 139 11.60 -7.78 3.35
N ARG A 140 11.16 -8.70 2.49
CA ARG A 140 11.19 -8.47 1.04
C ARG A 140 9.95 -7.68 0.62
N CYS A 141 10.18 -6.64 -0.18
CA CYS A 141 9.12 -5.89 -0.80
C CYS A 141 9.41 -5.76 -2.30
N PHE A 142 8.44 -6.08 -3.12
CA PHE A 142 8.51 -5.94 -4.56
C PHE A 142 7.45 -5.01 -5.07
N ILE A 143 7.75 -4.31 -6.16
CA ILE A 143 6.75 -3.66 -7.00
C ILE A 143 6.63 -4.44 -8.30
N VAL A 144 5.42 -4.59 -8.77
CA VAL A 144 5.08 -5.27 -10.03
C VAL A 144 4.44 -4.26 -10.95
N LEU A 145 4.97 -4.15 -12.16
CA LEU A 145 4.40 -3.34 -13.23
C LEU A 145 3.47 -4.21 -14.07
N LEU A 146 2.24 -3.79 -14.15
CA LEU A 146 1.23 -4.35 -15.04
C LEU A 146 0.90 -3.34 -16.13
N ALA A 147 0.57 -3.80 -17.32
CA ALA A 147 0.05 -2.98 -18.41
C ALA A 147 -1.37 -3.44 -18.75
N GLY A 148 -2.28 -2.49 -18.78
CA GLY A 148 -3.66 -2.68 -19.22
C GLY A 148 -3.79 -2.62 -20.73
N ARG A 149 -4.78 -1.88 -21.21
CA ARG A 149 -5.13 -1.80 -22.64
C ARG A 149 -3.99 -1.26 -23.50
N ASP A 150 -3.30 -0.22 -23.02
CA ASP A 150 -2.26 0.50 -23.75
C ASP A 150 -1.16 1.03 -22.81
N ALA A 151 -0.23 1.81 -23.34
CA ALA A 151 0.88 2.38 -22.59
C ALA A 151 0.47 3.43 -21.55
N GLU A 152 -0.73 4.00 -21.70
CA GLU A 152 -1.28 5.02 -20.81
C GLU A 152 -2.14 4.42 -19.68
N ASP A 153 -2.21 3.07 -19.63
CA ASP A 153 -2.97 2.33 -18.62
C ASP A 153 -2.06 1.38 -17.80
N PRO A 154 -1.08 1.94 -17.06
CA PRO A 154 -0.23 1.16 -16.17
C PRO A 154 -0.88 0.97 -14.81
N LEU A 155 -0.60 -0.17 -14.19
CA LEU A 155 -0.93 -0.44 -12.80
C LEU A 155 0.29 -0.96 -12.07
N PHE A 156 0.61 -0.37 -10.92
CA PHE A 156 1.61 -0.90 -10.01
C PHE A 156 0.92 -1.67 -8.87
N LEU A 157 1.40 -2.85 -8.61
CA LEU A 157 1.06 -3.59 -7.39
C LEU A 157 2.30 -3.67 -6.49
N GLN A 158 2.07 -3.66 -5.19
CA GLN A 158 3.12 -3.88 -4.20
C GLN A 158 2.89 -5.24 -3.55
N ILE A 159 3.92 -6.07 -3.57
CA ILE A 159 3.95 -7.38 -2.91
C ILE A 159 4.90 -7.27 -1.71
N LYS A 160 4.41 -7.57 -0.52
CA LYS A 160 5.20 -7.55 0.71
C LYS A 160 5.24 -8.94 1.32
N GLU A 161 6.42 -9.33 1.78
CA GLU A 161 6.58 -10.51 2.60
C GLU A 161 5.87 -10.30 3.94
N ALA A 162 4.99 -11.22 4.29
CA ALA A 162 4.39 -11.29 5.62
C ALA A 162 5.11 -12.37 6.42
N ARG A 163 5.45 -12.06 7.66
CA ARG A 163 6.02 -13.00 8.63
C ARG A 163 5.01 -13.24 9.73
N GLN A 164 5.26 -14.28 10.49
CA GLN A 164 4.50 -14.56 11.70
C GLN A 164 4.47 -13.32 12.60
N SER A 165 3.30 -13.01 13.12
CA SER A 165 3.14 -11.88 14.04
C SER A 165 3.81 -12.19 15.36
N VAL A 166 4.56 -11.24 15.92
CA VAL A 166 5.11 -11.35 17.27
C VAL A 166 4.03 -11.48 18.35
N LEU A 167 2.78 -11.15 18.02
CA LEU A 167 1.66 -11.30 18.94
C LEU A 167 1.11 -12.73 18.98
N GLU A 168 1.43 -13.56 18.00
CA GLU A 168 0.93 -14.96 17.97
C GLU A 168 1.48 -15.82 19.11
N GLU A 169 2.64 -15.46 19.67
CA GLU A 169 3.19 -16.11 20.85
C GLU A 169 2.38 -15.82 22.13
N HIS A 170 1.56 -14.74 22.10
CA HIS A 170 0.85 -14.22 23.28
C HIS A 170 -0.66 -14.26 23.15
N LEU A 171 -1.19 -14.66 22.00
CA LEU A 171 -2.62 -14.70 21.72
C LEU A 171 -3.07 -16.12 21.35
N PRO A 172 -4.30 -16.49 21.66
CA PRO A 172 -4.88 -17.74 21.16
C PRO A 172 -4.83 -17.76 19.62
N SER A 173 -4.53 -18.91 19.04
CA SER A 173 -4.54 -19.09 17.59
C SER A 173 -5.88 -18.66 17.00
N GLY A 174 -5.84 -17.69 16.09
CA GLY A 174 -7.01 -17.26 15.33
C GLY A 174 -7.45 -18.34 14.32
N PRO A 175 -8.65 -18.20 13.73
CA PRO A 175 -9.15 -19.16 12.74
C PRO A 175 -8.34 -19.14 11.42
N TYR A 176 -7.45 -18.20 11.27
CA TYR A 176 -6.61 -18.02 10.07
C TYR A 176 -5.17 -18.39 10.39
N VAL A 177 -4.67 -19.46 9.78
CA VAL A 177 -3.26 -19.82 9.83
C VAL A 177 -2.50 -18.79 8.95
N GLN A 178 -1.80 -17.87 9.59
CA GLN A 178 -0.87 -16.99 8.90
C GLN A 178 0.46 -17.73 8.68
N GLY A 179 0.46 -18.71 7.81
CA GLY A 179 1.72 -19.20 7.23
C GLY A 179 2.28 -18.10 6.32
N GLY A 180 3.60 -17.84 6.38
CA GLY A 180 4.32 -16.76 5.70
C GLY A 180 3.87 -16.46 4.27
N SER A 181 2.77 -15.73 4.15
CA SER A 181 2.16 -15.35 2.89
C SER A 181 2.63 -13.97 2.46
N MET A 182 2.80 -13.78 1.17
CA MET A 182 3.05 -12.46 0.60
C MET A 182 1.72 -11.73 0.40
N TRP A 183 1.62 -10.51 0.91
CA TRP A 183 0.45 -9.65 0.72
C TRP A 183 0.62 -8.75 -0.48
N MET A 184 -0.41 -8.65 -1.31
CA MET A 184 -0.44 -7.76 -2.47
C MET A 184 -1.40 -6.60 -2.20
N ASN A 185 -0.90 -5.37 -2.32
CA ASN A 185 -1.68 -4.15 -2.18
C ASN A 185 -1.56 -3.30 -3.44
N MET A 186 -2.66 -2.65 -3.82
CA MET A 186 -2.61 -1.51 -4.73
C MET A 186 -2.19 -0.26 -3.94
N PRO A 187 -1.27 0.55 -4.44
CA PRO A 187 -0.85 1.80 -3.81
C PRO A 187 -1.95 2.87 -3.86
#